data_dae9e483c4e622ea88043f0d5093634c
#
_entry.id   dae9e483c4e622ea88043f0d5093634c
#
_cell.length_a   1.000
_cell.length_b   1.000
_cell.length_c   1.000
_cell.angle_alpha   90.00
_cell.angle_beta   90.00
_cell.angle_gamma   90.00
#
_symmetry.space_group_name_H-M   'P 1'
#
loop_
_entity.id
_entity.type
_entity.pdbx_description
1 polymer ?
#
loop_
_entity_poly.entity_id
_entity_poly.type
_entity_poly.pdbx_seq_one_letter_code
_entity_poly.pdbx_strand_id
1 'polypeptide(L)'
;MTKQHSFDREELLACSRGELFGPGNAQLPAPNMLMLDRITRIYEDGGDHGKGELIAELDIHPDLWFFDCHFPGDPVMPGCLGLDAMWQLVGFYLGWLGHPGRGRALGCGEVKFTGQILPDAKKVTYKIDIKRIITRRLILGIADGTVSVDGRDIYQATDLRVGLFTSTANF
;
A
#
# COMPACT_ATOMS: atom_id res chain seq x y z
N MET A 1 -12.62 22.02 2.42
CA MET A 1 -11.23 21.82 1.94
C MET A 1 -11.20 20.77 0.87
N THR A 2 -10.45 21.02 -0.21
CA THR A 2 -10.26 20.06 -1.28
C THR A 2 -9.29 18.97 -0.82
N LYS A 3 -9.64 17.70 -0.99
CA LYS A 3 -8.73 16.59 -0.70
C LYS A 3 -7.53 16.62 -1.65
N GLN A 4 -6.38 16.25 -1.12
CA GLN A 4 -5.16 16.08 -1.91
C GLN A 4 -5.22 14.75 -2.65
N HIS A 5 -4.79 14.73 -3.90
CA HIS A 5 -4.92 13.57 -4.79
C HIS A 5 -3.58 12.95 -5.21
N SER A 6 -2.48 13.44 -4.65
CA SER A 6 -1.14 12.88 -4.82
C SER A 6 -0.30 13.22 -3.60
N PHE A 7 0.70 12.39 -3.31
CA PHE A 7 1.57 12.57 -2.14
C PHE A 7 3.00 12.25 -2.54
N ASP A 8 3.92 13.14 -2.20
CA ASP A 8 5.34 12.93 -2.42
C ASP A 8 5.98 12.15 -1.27
N ARG A 9 7.28 11.85 -1.40
CA ARG A 9 7.98 11.05 -0.40
C ARG A 9 7.99 11.72 0.98
N GLU A 10 8.18 13.03 1.06
CA GLU A 10 8.20 13.74 2.34
C GLU A 10 6.85 13.66 3.04
N GLU A 11 5.76 13.72 2.29
CA GLU A 11 4.42 13.58 2.83
C GLU A 11 4.16 12.15 3.32
N LEU A 12 4.67 11.13 2.61
CA LEU A 12 4.56 9.74 3.05
C LEU A 12 5.40 9.49 4.31
N LEU A 13 6.58 10.11 4.42
CA LEU A 13 7.38 10.04 5.63
C LEU A 13 6.69 10.77 6.80
N ALA A 14 6.02 11.88 6.55
CA ALA A 14 5.19 12.55 7.56
C ALA A 14 4.06 11.65 8.03
N CYS A 15 3.43 10.91 7.10
CA CYS A 15 2.44 9.90 7.45
C CYS A 15 3.02 8.82 8.37
N SER A 16 4.26 8.38 8.09
CA SER A 16 4.93 7.37 8.92
C SER A 16 5.22 7.86 10.34
N ARG A 17 5.33 9.16 10.54
CA ARG A 17 5.50 9.78 11.86
C ARG A 17 4.18 10.10 12.57
N GLY A 18 3.04 9.77 11.95
CA GLY A 18 1.73 10.07 12.51
C GLY A 18 1.28 11.52 12.34
N GLU A 19 1.95 12.29 11.49
CA GLU A 19 1.70 13.72 11.32
C GLU A 19 0.63 14.02 10.26
N LEU A 20 0.43 13.13 9.29
CA LEU A 20 -0.46 13.40 8.16
C LEU A 20 -1.94 13.29 8.54
N PHE A 21 -2.32 12.24 9.26
CA PHE A 21 -3.70 11.97 9.65
C PHE A 21 -3.96 12.18 11.15
N GLY A 22 -2.92 12.51 11.90
CA GLY A 22 -2.98 12.79 13.33
C GLY A 22 -2.74 11.57 14.22
N PRO A 23 -2.46 11.81 15.51
CA PRO A 23 -2.15 10.74 16.45
C PRO A 23 -3.28 9.70 16.56
N GLY A 24 -2.89 8.42 16.60
CA GLY A 24 -3.85 7.33 16.74
C GLY A 24 -4.61 6.95 15.46
N ASN A 25 -4.31 7.61 14.36
CA ASN A 25 -4.94 7.35 13.07
C ASN A 25 -4.02 6.55 12.13
N ALA A 26 -4.48 6.32 10.90
CA ALA A 26 -3.73 5.54 9.91
C ALA A 26 -2.32 6.10 9.72
N GLN A 27 -1.37 5.22 9.64
CA GLN A 27 0.06 5.55 9.61
C GLN A 27 0.77 4.55 8.71
N LEU A 28 1.56 5.06 7.76
CA LEU A 28 2.45 4.20 6.99
C LEU A 28 3.61 3.74 7.86
N PRO A 29 4.21 2.59 7.57
CA PRO A 29 5.46 2.23 8.23
C PRO A 29 6.57 3.18 7.76
N ALA A 30 7.58 3.34 8.61
CA ALA A 30 8.78 4.04 8.23
C ALA A 30 9.72 3.11 7.45
N PRO A 31 10.71 3.63 6.73
CA PRO A 31 11.78 2.80 6.19
C PRO A 31 12.45 1.98 7.34
N ASN A 32 12.77 0.73 7.11
CA ASN A 32 12.81 0.00 5.84
C ASN A 32 11.47 -0.59 5.33
N MET A 33 10.42 -0.63 6.13
CA MET A 33 9.15 -1.28 5.73
C MET A 33 8.28 -0.43 4.80
N LEU A 34 8.54 0.85 4.66
CA LEU A 34 7.82 1.69 3.71
C LEU A 34 8.16 1.26 2.28
N MET A 35 7.16 0.76 1.56
CA MET A 35 7.34 0.20 0.20
C MET A 35 6.86 1.15 -0.89
N LEU A 36 6.74 2.43 -0.59
CA LEU A 36 6.23 3.46 -1.51
C LEU A 36 7.18 4.65 -1.50
N ASP A 37 7.48 5.18 -2.68
CA ASP A 37 8.16 6.47 -2.81
C ASP A 37 7.18 7.62 -3.00
N ARG A 38 6.04 7.35 -3.66
CA ARG A 38 5.01 8.35 -3.89
C ARG A 38 3.66 7.70 -4.21
N ILE A 39 2.59 8.43 -3.93
CA ILE A 39 1.26 8.12 -4.44
C ILE A 39 0.98 9.14 -5.53
N THR A 40 0.84 8.68 -6.77
CA THR A 40 0.63 9.56 -7.92
C THR A 40 -0.83 9.86 -8.15
N ARG A 41 -1.73 9.02 -7.63
CA ARG A 41 -3.16 9.18 -7.82
C ARG A 41 -3.94 8.53 -6.67
N ILE A 42 -4.90 9.26 -6.12
CA ILE A 42 -5.84 8.75 -5.12
C ILE A 42 -7.17 9.48 -5.28
N TYR A 43 -8.26 8.73 -5.51
CA TYR A 43 -9.60 9.26 -5.74
C TYR A 43 -10.66 8.34 -5.13
N GLU A 44 -11.81 8.93 -4.78
CA GLU A 44 -12.97 8.19 -4.24
C GLU A 44 -13.80 7.53 -5.33
N ASP A 45 -13.56 7.86 -6.59
CA ASP A 45 -14.20 7.26 -7.76
C ASP A 45 -13.14 6.65 -8.67
N GLY A 46 -13.56 6.03 -9.76
CA GLY A 46 -12.64 5.36 -10.67
C GLY A 46 -12.23 3.98 -10.19
N GLY A 47 -11.19 3.44 -10.82
CA GLY A 47 -10.77 2.06 -10.62
C GLY A 47 -11.72 1.07 -11.31
N ASP A 48 -11.38 -0.20 -11.23
CA ASP A 48 -12.10 -1.28 -11.90
C ASP A 48 -13.54 -1.45 -11.38
N HIS A 49 -13.79 -1.04 -10.15
CA HIS A 49 -15.10 -1.17 -9.50
C HIS A 49 -15.86 0.16 -9.41
N GLY A 50 -15.26 1.26 -9.86
CA GLY A 50 -15.87 2.59 -9.79
C GLY A 50 -16.04 3.15 -8.37
N LYS A 51 -15.31 2.60 -7.39
CA LYS A 51 -15.46 2.93 -5.96
C LYS A 51 -14.22 3.51 -5.32
N GLY A 52 -13.21 3.82 -6.13
CA GLY A 52 -11.97 4.43 -5.67
C GLY A 52 -10.75 3.74 -6.24
N GLU A 53 -9.68 4.52 -6.35
CA GLU A 53 -8.45 4.07 -6.98
C GLU A 53 -7.26 4.74 -6.32
N LEU A 54 -6.17 3.95 -6.15
CA LEU A 54 -4.85 4.50 -5.85
C LEU A 54 -3.85 3.97 -6.87
N ILE A 55 -2.92 4.84 -7.24
CA ILE A 55 -1.71 4.45 -7.98
C ILE A 55 -0.52 4.99 -7.20
N ALA A 56 0.45 4.12 -6.93
CA ALA A 56 1.67 4.45 -6.20
C ALA A 56 2.87 3.84 -6.88
N GLU A 57 4.05 4.34 -6.55
CA GLU A 57 5.30 3.93 -7.17
C GLU A 57 6.39 3.72 -6.14
N LEU A 58 7.27 2.77 -6.44
CA LEU A 58 8.52 2.54 -5.73
C LEU A 58 9.64 2.51 -6.77
N ASP A 59 10.63 3.39 -6.62
CA ASP A 59 11.83 3.38 -7.45
C ASP A 59 12.74 2.23 -7.02
N ILE A 60 13.21 1.45 -7.98
CA ILE A 60 14.10 0.32 -7.73
C ILE A 60 15.52 0.72 -8.10
N HIS A 61 16.45 0.39 -7.23
CA HIS A 61 17.88 0.51 -7.48
C HIS A 61 18.61 -0.61 -6.72
N PRO A 62 19.83 -0.99 -7.16
CA PRO A 62 20.53 -2.15 -6.60
C PRO A 62 20.85 -2.06 -5.11
N ASP A 63 20.86 -0.84 -4.55
CA ASP A 63 21.22 -0.58 -3.16
C ASP A 63 20.07 -0.80 -2.17
N LEU A 64 18.87 -1.14 -2.65
CA LEU A 64 17.75 -1.40 -1.74
C LEU A 64 18.08 -2.59 -0.83
N TRP A 65 17.75 -2.41 0.47
CA TRP A 65 18.22 -3.30 1.54
C TRP A 65 17.89 -4.79 1.33
N PHE A 66 16.74 -5.09 0.72
CA PHE A 66 16.28 -6.46 0.57
C PHE A 66 17.08 -7.26 -0.48
N PHE A 67 17.78 -6.61 -1.39
CA PHE A 67 18.56 -7.31 -2.41
C PHE A 67 19.81 -7.99 -1.83
N ASP A 68 20.36 -7.47 -0.73
CA ASP A 68 21.54 -8.08 -0.09
C ASP A 68 21.20 -9.38 0.65
N CYS A 69 19.99 -9.47 1.19
CA CYS A 69 19.63 -10.56 2.07
C CYS A 69 18.60 -11.54 1.45
N HIS A 70 18.03 -11.19 0.33
CA HIS A 70 16.99 -12.02 -0.31
C HIS A 70 17.26 -12.13 -1.81
N PHE A 71 18.10 -13.08 -2.25
CA PHE A 71 18.89 -13.99 -1.40
C PHE A 71 20.36 -13.67 -1.59
N PRO A 72 21.26 -14.05 -0.67
CA PRO A 72 22.69 -13.86 -0.91
C PRO A 72 23.14 -14.52 -2.21
N GLY A 73 23.65 -13.71 -3.17
CA GLY A 73 24.06 -14.20 -4.50
C GLY A 73 22.91 -14.38 -5.49
N ASP A 74 21.66 -14.15 -5.08
CA ASP A 74 20.47 -14.27 -5.93
C ASP A 74 19.46 -13.18 -5.52
N PRO A 75 19.72 -11.92 -5.86
CA PRO A 75 18.91 -10.79 -5.39
C PRO A 75 17.58 -10.72 -6.13
N VAL A 76 16.51 -10.71 -5.34
CA VAL A 76 15.13 -10.51 -5.82
C VAL A 76 14.32 -9.84 -4.70
N MET A 77 13.48 -8.88 -5.06
CA MET A 77 12.60 -8.27 -4.08
C MET A 77 11.62 -9.31 -3.52
N PRO A 78 11.52 -9.47 -2.19
CA PRO A 78 10.53 -10.39 -1.62
C PRO A 78 9.11 -10.05 -2.07
N GLY A 79 8.40 -11.05 -2.59
CA GLY A 79 7.00 -10.86 -3.02
C GLY A 79 6.10 -10.41 -1.88
N CYS A 80 6.38 -10.85 -0.65
CA CYS A 80 5.64 -10.42 0.53
C CYS A 80 5.71 -8.91 0.78
N LEU A 81 6.79 -8.23 0.36
CA LEU A 81 6.90 -6.78 0.48
C LEU A 81 5.99 -6.07 -0.53
N GLY A 82 5.83 -6.60 -1.74
CA GLY A 82 4.85 -6.08 -2.69
C GLY A 82 3.41 -6.27 -2.20
N LEU A 83 3.12 -7.39 -1.57
CA LEU A 83 1.83 -7.61 -0.93
C LEU A 83 1.60 -6.62 0.21
N ASP A 84 2.61 -6.43 1.06
CA ASP A 84 2.51 -5.46 2.17
C ASP A 84 2.30 -4.04 1.66
N ALA A 85 2.95 -3.66 0.57
CA ALA A 85 2.73 -2.35 -0.07
C ALA A 85 1.26 -2.15 -0.42
N MET A 86 0.59 -3.18 -0.93
CA MET A 86 -0.84 -3.09 -1.26
C MET A 86 -1.69 -2.90 -0.01
N TRP A 87 -1.40 -3.61 1.08
CA TRP A 87 -2.07 -3.36 2.37
C TRP A 87 -1.78 -1.95 2.89
N GLN A 88 -0.55 -1.47 2.77
CA GLN A 88 -0.18 -0.11 3.17
C GLN A 88 -1.06 0.93 2.45
N LEU A 89 -1.29 0.73 1.16
CA LEU A 89 -2.11 1.63 0.35
C LEU A 89 -3.59 1.60 0.74
N VAL A 90 -4.14 0.44 1.03
CA VAL A 90 -5.53 0.34 1.50
C VAL A 90 -5.70 1.04 2.84
N GLY A 91 -4.76 0.84 3.76
CA GLY A 91 -4.76 1.54 5.05
C GLY A 91 -4.63 3.05 4.90
N PHE A 92 -3.75 3.51 4.03
CA PHE A 92 -3.60 4.92 3.71
C PHE A 92 -4.91 5.51 3.18
N TYR A 93 -5.58 4.80 2.28
CA TYR A 93 -6.85 5.24 1.71
C TYR A 93 -7.92 5.46 2.79
N LEU A 94 -8.01 4.57 3.77
CA LEU A 94 -8.97 4.71 4.86
C LEU A 94 -8.68 5.98 5.70
N GLY A 95 -7.42 6.26 5.98
CA GLY A 95 -7.01 7.49 6.66
C GLY A 95 -7.29 8.73 5.82
N TRP A 96 -7.02 8.66 4.54
CA TRP A 96 -7.29 9.74 3.59
C TRP A 96 -8.79 10.07 3.49
N LEU A 97 -9.66 9.07 3.61
CA LEU A 97 -11.11 9.28 3.71
C LEU A 97 -11.51 10.00 5.01
N GLY A 98 -10.65 10.04 6.00
CA GLY A 98 -10.92 10.69 7.29
C GLY A 98 -11.37 9.74 8.39
N HIS A 99 -11.32 8.44 8.20
CA HIS A 99 -11.71 7.48 9.22
C HIS A 99 -10.66 7.39 10.33
N PRO A 100 -11.06 7.34 11.60
CA PRO A 100 -10.15 7.26 12.73
C PRO A 100 -9.65 5.83 12.96
N GLY A 101 -8.51 5.72 13.64
CA GLY A 101 -8.00 4.44 14.11
C GLY A 101 -6.72 4.01 13.41
N ARG A 102 -6.06 3.01 14.02
CA ARG A 102 -4.80 2.45 13.54
C ARG A 102 -5.06 1.27 12.61
N GLY A 103 -4.29 1.21 11.52
CA GLY A 103 -4.46 0.19 10.51
C GLY A 103 -3.85 -1.16 10.88
N ARG A 104 -4.58 -2.23 10.54
CA ARG A 104 -4.08 -3.60 10.63
C ARG A 104 -4.50 -4.35 9.38
N ALA A 105 -3.57 -5.07 8.77
CA ALA A 105 -3.89 -6.00 7.69
C ALA A 105 -4.69 -7.18 8.26
N LEU A 106 -5.80 -7.50 7.64
CA LEU A 106 -6.70 -8.55 8.12
C LEU A 106 -6.69 -9.80 7.24
N GLY A 107 -6.29 -9.66 5.99
CA GLY A 107 -6.24 -10.81 5.10
C GLY A 107 -6.21 -10.44 3.64
N CYS A 108 -6.25 -11.47 2.83
CA CYS A 108 -6.29 -11.41 1.38
C CYS A 108 -7.02 -12.65 0.88
N GLY A 109 -7.87 -12.50 -0.12
CA GLY A 109 -8.56 -13.65 -0.70
C GLY A 109 -7.60 -14.55 -1.46
N GLU A 110 -6.85 -13.96 -2.38
CA GLU A 110 -5.85 -14.69 -3.17
C GLU A 110 -4.74 -13.72 -3.58
N VAL A 111 -3.52 -14.20 -3.63
CA VAL A 111 -2.42 -13.47 -4.26
C VAL A 111 -1.69 -14.41 -5.20
N LYS A 112 -1.37 -13.92 -6.40
CA LYS A 112 -0.59 -14.65 -7.40
C LYS A 112 0.67 -13.87 -7.71
N PHE A 113 1.81 -14.53 -7.61
CA PHE A 113 3.11 -13.99 -7.99
C PHE A 113 3.51 -14.64 -9.31
N THR A 114 3.46 -13.87 -10.40
CA THR A 114 3.70 -14.38 -11.76
C THR A 114 4.95 -13.79 -12.40
N GLY A 115 5.75 -13.06 -11.63
CA GLY A 115 7.00 -12.47 -12.06
C GLY A 115 7.82 -12.03 -10.85
N GLN A 116 8.95 -11.38 -11.12
CA GLN A 116 9.91 -11.00 -10.09
C GLN A 116 10.45 -9.59 -10.35
N ILE A 117 10.97 -8.98 -9.30
CA ILE A 117 11.60 -7.66 -9.35
C ILE A 117 13.08 -7.82 -9.04
N LEU A 118 13.91 -7.59 -10.05
CA LEU A 118 15.36 -7.74 -9.97
C LEU A 118 16.03 -6.37 -9.75
N PRO A 119 17.30 -6.34 -9.31
CA PRO A 119 18.00 -5.07 -9.03
C PRO A 119 18.17 -4.13 -10.21
N ASP A 120 18.07 -4.62 -11.44
CA ASP A 120 18.18 -3.82 -12.67
C ASP A 120 16.83 -3.22 -13.12
N ALA A 121 15.74 -3.53 -12.44
CA ALA A 121 14.45 -2.89 -12.66
C ALA A 121 14.54 -1.40 -12.29
N LYS A 122 13.64 -0.60 -12.84
CA LYS A 122 13.61 0.84 -12.59
C LYS A 122 12.48 1.26 -11.67
N LYS A 123 11.27 0.76 -11.90
CA LYS A 123 10.11 1.24 -11.16
C LYS A 123 9.07 0.14 -10.99
N VAL A 124 8.56 0.05 -9.76
CA VAL A 124 7.38 -0.74 -9.43
C VAL A 124 6.19 0.20 -9.32
N THR A 125 5.08 -0.20 -9.92
CA THR A 125 3.81 0.52 -9.84
C THR A 125 2.78 -0.36 -9.15
N TYR A 126 2.08 0.24 -8.18
CA TYR A 126 0.98 -0.42 -7.47
C TYR A 126 -0.32 0.23 -7.92
N LYS A 127 -1.30 -0.57 -8.33
CA LYS A 127 -2.65 -0.11 -8.61
C LYS A 127 -3.61 -0.79 -7.65
N ILE A 128 -4.36 0.01 -6.90
CA ILE A 128 -5.35 -0.48 -5.94
C ILE A 128 -6.73 -0.04 -6.43
N ASP A 129 -7.63 -1.00 -6.54
CA ASP A 129 -9.02 -0.79 -6.92
C ASP A 129 -9.91 -1.10 -5.73
N ILE A 130 -10.53 -0.06 -5.17
CA ILE A 130 -11.38 -0.20 -3.99
C ILE A 130 -12.67 -0.91 -4.39
N LYS A 131 -13.03 -1.96 -3.67
CA LYS A 131 -14.25 -2.73 -3.88
C LYS A 131 -15.35 -2.32 -2.92
N ARG A 132 -14.99 -2.11 -1.64
CA ARG A 132 -15.99 -1.86 -0.60
C ARG A 132 -15.34 -1.22 0.62
N ILE A 133 -16.04 -0.24 1.18
CA ILE A 133 -15.70 0.34 2.48
C ILE A 133 -16.87 0.07 3.42
N ILE A 134 -16.59 -0.56 4.55
CA ILE A 134 -17.58 -0.86 5.60
C ILE A 134 -17.27 0.05 6.78
N THR A 135 -18.27 0.77 7.28
CA THR A 135 -18.07 1.78 8.33
C THR A 135 -18.98 1.60 9.54
N ARG A 136 -19.54 0.40 9.73
CA ARG A 136 -20.48 0.16 10.82
C ARG A 136 -19.78 0.01 12.18
N ARG A 137 -19.41 -1.23 12.57
CA ARG A 137 -18.73 -1.48 13.85
C ARG A 137 -17.23 -1.37 13.73
N LEU A 138 -16.71 -1.69 12.57
CA LEU A 138 -15.31 -1.69 12.20
C LEU A 138 -15.18 -0.91 10.91
N ILE A 139 -14.17 -0.06 10.82
CA ILE A 139 -13.80 0.52 9.55
C ILE A 139 -12.99 -0.52 8.78
N LEU A 140 -13.51 -0.99 7.68
CA LEU A 140 -12.89 -2.05 6.88
C LEU A 140 -12.84 -1.64 5.42
N GLY A 141 -11.65 -1.69 4.83
CA GLY A 141 -11.45 -1.52 3.40
C GLY A 141 -11.20 -2.87 2.74
N ILE A 142 -11.86 -3.11 1.61
CA ILE A 142 -11.67 -4.29 0.77
C ILE A 142 -11.32 -3.80 -0.63
N ALA A 143 -10.23 -4.34 -1.19
CA ALA A 143 -9.72 -3.88 -2.48
C ALA A 143 -9.05 -5.03 -3.24
N ASP A 144 -8.95 -4.84 -4.56
CA ASP A 144 -8.05 -5.63 -5.40
C ASP A 144 -6.79 -4.82 -5.68
N GLY A 145 -5.71 -5.50 -6.00
CA GLY A 145 -4.45 -4.83 -6.30
C GLY A 145 -3.67 -5.52 -7.40
N THR A 146 -2.89 -4.73 -8.11
CA THR A 146 -1.96 -5.20 -9.14
C THR A 146 -0.61 -4.55 -8.91
N VAL A 147 0.45 -5.33 -8.98
CA VAL A 147 1.83 -4.84 -8.95
C VAL A 147 2.45 -5.06 -10.33
N SER A 148 3.01 -3.98 -10.88
CA SER A 148 3.71 -4.01 -12.17
C SER A 148 5.16 -3.59 -11.96
N VAL A 149 6.07 -4.15 -12.77
CA VAL A 149 7.46 -3.72 -12.83
C VAL A 149 7.78 -3.32 -14.26
N ASP A 150 8.24 -2.08 -14.45
CA ASP A 150 8.59 -1.53 -15.76
C ASP A 150 7.50 -1.77 -16.82
N GLY A 151 6.23 -1.59 -16.43
CA GLY A 151 5.07 -1.72 -17.30
C GLY A 151 4.51 -3.13 -17.46
N ARG A 152 5.07 -4.13 -16.77
CA ARG A 152 4.62 -5.53 -16.86
C ARG A 152 3.96 -5.95 -15.54
N ASP A 153 2.71 -6.42 -15.61
CA ASP A 153 2.00 -6.94 -14.43
C ASP A 153 2.64 -8.23 -13.93
N ILE A 154 2.97 -8.28 -12.64
CA ILE A 154 3.65 -9.42 -12.03
C ILE A 154 2.94 -10.00 -10.81
N TYR A 155 2.20 -9.18 -10.03
CA TYR A 155 1.43 -9.68 -8.89
C TYR A 155 -0.01 -9.24 -9.03
N GLN A 156 -0.93 -10.10 -8.60
CA GLN A 156 -2.34 -9.77 -8.50
C GLN A 156 -2.88 -10.26 -7.18
N ALA A 157 -3.63 -9.40 -6.49
CA ALA A 157 -4.26 -9.74 -5.22
C ALA A 157 -5.75 -9.40 -5.29
N THR A 158 -6.57 -10.29 -4.75
CA THR A 158 -8.00 -10.06 -4.62
C THR A 158 -8.39 -10.02 -3.16
N ASP A 159 -9.37 -9.17 -2.84
CA ASP A 159 -9.94 -9.05 -1.49
C ASP A 159 -8.89 -8.76 -0.42
N LEU A 160 -7.99 -7.82 -0.71
CA LEU A 160 -7.11 -7.24 0.29
C LEU A 160 -7.99 -6.59 1.37
N ARG A 161 -7.77 -6.93 2.63
CA ARG A 161 -8.57 -6.41 3.75
C ARG A 161 -7.69 -5.70 4.75
N VAL A 162 -8.07 -4.47 5.06
CA VAL A 162 -7.43 -3.66 6.10
C VAL A 162 -8.52 -3.06 6.97
N GLY A 163 -8.34 -3.14 8.29
CA GLY A 163 -9.23 -2.51 9.24
C GLY A 163 -8.55 -1.37 9.98
N LEU A 164 -9.33 -0.38 10.43
CA LEU A 164 -8.88 0.65 11.35
C LEU A 164 -9.49 0.40 12.73
N PHE A 165 -8.65 0.47 13.76
CA PHE A 165 -9.02 0.18 15.14
C PHE A 165 -8.69 1.37 16.02
N THR A 166 -9.68 1.86 16.76
CA THR A 166 -9.46 2.93 17.77
C THR A 166 -8.76 2.39 19.01
N SER A 167 -8.86 1.08 19.25
CA SER A 167 -8.05 0.37 20.25
C SER A 167 -7.54 -0.93 19.67
N THR A 168 -6.24 -1.16 19.78
CA THR A 168 -5.57 -2.37 19.31
C THR A 168 -5.19 -3.31 20.45
N ALA A 169 -5.65 -3.03 21.67
CA ALA A 169 -5.26 -3.79 22.87
C ALA A 169 -5.68 -5.25 22.84
N ASN A 170 -6.78 -5.57 22.15
CA ASN A 170 -7.32 -6.92 22.05
C ASN A 170 -7.29 -7.49 20.64
N PHE A 171 -6.43 -6.95 19.81
CA PHE A 171 -6.28 -7.42 18.43
C PHE A 171 -5.48 -8.73 18.34
#